data_2c43671bbdc099b7712bb467855c4f52
#
_entry.id   2c43671bbdc099b7712bb467855c4f52
#
_cell.length_a   1.000
_cell.length_b   1.000
_cell.length_c   1.000
_cell.angle_alpha   90.00
_cell.angle_beta   90.00
_cell.angle_gamma   90.00
#
_symmetry.space_group_name_H-M   'P 1'
#
loop_
_entity.id
_entity.type
_entity.pdbx_description
1 polymer ?
#
loop_
_entity_poly.entity_id
_entity_poly.type
_entity_poly.pdbx_seq_one_letter_code
_entity_poly.pdbx_strand_id
1 'polypeptide(L)'
;MILDRFNLSGKVAIVTGNSTGLGEGMAIGLAEAGADIVGVDKDLPQNQERIEAQGRRFLGIQADLSSLKPIEGIIQKAVAAFGRIDILVNNAGIIRRNKALDFSEKDWDDVLNVNLKSLFFLCQAAARQFVSQGTGGKIINIASLLSFQGGILIPSYTASKSGVMGLTRLLACEWAPHNINVNAIAPGYMATQNTQPIRDDPVRSKQLMERIPAGRWGMPEDLQGAAVFLASDASCYMHGYTLAVDGGWLAR
;
A
#
# COMPACT_ATOMS: atom_id res chain seq x y z
N MET A 1 -17.55 -2.15 -21.98
CA MET A 1 -18.46 -2.77 -20.95
C MET A 1 -18.01 -2.35 -19.57
N ILE A 2 -18.77 -2.67 -18.50
CA ILE A 2 -18.32 -2.26 -17.16
C ILE A 2 -16.98 -2.88 -16.76
N LEU A 3 -16.73 -4.13 -17.13
CA LEU A 3 -15.48 -4.81 -16.82
C LEU A 3 -14.24 -4.18 -17.50
N ASP A 4 -14.43 -3.52 -18.65
CA ASP A 4 -13.31 -2.84 -19.33
C ASP A 4 -12.73 -1.71 -18.49
N ARG A 5 -13.52 -1.15 -17.56
CA ARG A 5 -13.07 -0.10 -16.65
C ARG A 5 -12.10 -0.59 -15.58
N PHE A 6 -11.99 -1.90 -15.38
CA PHE A 6 -11.02 -2.52 -14.47
C PHE A 6 -9.73 -2.92 -15.18
N ASN A 7 -9.66 -2.80 -16.51
CA ASN A 7 -8.49 -3.15 -17.29
C ASN A 7 -7.35 -2.15 -17.06
N LEU A 8 -6.17 -2.68 -16.72
CA LEU A 8 -4.95 -1.92 -16.49
C LEU A 8 -3.90 -2.09 -17.59
N SER A 9 -4.29 -2.64 -18.76
CA SER A 9 -3.37 -2.83 -19.89
C SER A 9 -2.74 -1.50 -20.31
N GLY A 10 -1.39 -1.50 -20.45
CA GLY A 10 -0.62 -0.29 -20.77
C GLY A 10 -0.39 0.66 -19.59
N LYS A 11 -0.82 0.32 -18.38
CA LYS A 11 -0.53 1.05 -17.16
C LYS A 11 0.74 0.51 -16.50
N VAL A 12 1.43 1.38 -15.76
CA VAL A 12 2.63 1.05 -14.98
C VAL A 12 2.37 1.35 -13.51
N ALA A 13 2.50 0.33 -12.68
CA ALA A 13 2.27 0.42 -11.24
C ALA A 13 3.58 0.27 -10.44
N ILE A 14 3.89 1.28 -9.62
CA ILE A 14 4.94 1.18 -8.60
C ILE A 14 4.30 0.61 -7.33
N VAL A 15 4.86 -0.48 -6.80
CA VAL A 15 4.40 -1.10 -5.54
C VAL A 15 5.58 -1.19 -4.57
N THR A 16 5.48 -0.51 -3.41
CA THR A 16 6.52 -0.56 -2.39
C THR A 16 6.27 -1.67 -1.37
N GLY A 17 7.36 -2.32 -0.88
CA GLY A 17 7.24 -3.48 0.00
C GLY A 17 6.60 -4.68 -0.73
N ASN A 18 6.98 -4.91 -1.99
CA ASN A 18 6.32 -5.88 -2.86
C ASN A 18 6.94 -7.28 -2.84
N SER A 19 8.02 -7.51 -2.09
CA SER A 19 8.71 -8.80 -2.09
C SER A 19 7.92 -9.91 -1.39
N THR A 20 7.02 -9.57 -0.47
CA THR A 20 6.25 -10.53 0.32
C THR A 20 4.90 -9.98 0.74
N GLY A 21 3.99 -10.86 1.17
CA GLY A 21 2.76 -10.51 1.86
C GLY A 21 1.81 -9.62 1.06
N LEU A 22 1.30 -8.54 1.66
CA LEU A 22 0.26 -7.71 1.05
C LEU A 22 0.73 -7.02 -0.23
N GLY A 23 1.98 -6.51 -0.23
CA GLY A 23 2.55 -5.84 -1.39
C GLY A 23 2.72 -6.78 -2.57
N GLU A 24 3.19 -7.99 -2.34
CA GLU A 24 3.29 -9.04 -3.36
C GLU A 24 1.91 -9.41 -3.90
N GLY A 25 0.93 -9.68 -3.02
CA GLY A 25 -0.43 -10.01 -3.43
C GLY A 25 -1.05 -8.93 -4.32
N MET A 26 -0.94 -7.65 -3.91
CA MET A 26 -1.46 -6.53 -4.71
C MET A 26 -0.71 -6.38 -6.04
N ALA A 27 0.62 -6.54 -6.07
CA ALA A 27 1.40 -6.46 -7.30
C ALA A 27 0.96 -7.54 -8.32
N ILE A 28 0.72 -8.77 -7.86
CA ILE A 28 0.20 -9.85 -8.70
C ILE A 28 -1.19 -9.50 -9.22
N GLY A 29 -2.13 -9.08 -8.38
CA GLY A 29 -3.47 -8.70 -8.82
C GLY A 29 -3.47 -7.56 -9.84
N LEU A 30 -2.59 -6.56 -9.67
CA LEU A 30 -2.43 -5.48 -10.66
C LEU A 30 -1.86 -5.99 -11.99
N ALA A 31 -0.93 -6.96 -11.95
CA ALA A 31 -0.37 -7.60 -13.14
C ALA A 31 -1.41 -8.45 -13.86
N GLU A 32 -2.21 -9.25 -13.14
CA GLU A 32 -3.34 -10.01 -13.69
C GLU A 32 -4.37 -9.10 -14.36
N ALA A 33 -4.58 -7.88 -13.83
CA ALA A 33 -5.44 -6.88 -14.43
C ALA A 33 -4.80 -6.15 -15.63
N GLY A 34 -3.51 -6.40 -15.93
CA GLY A 34 -2.83 -5.90 -17.13
C GLY A 34 -1.73 -4.87 -16.92
N ALA A 35 -1.40 -4.48 -15.67
CA ALA A 35 -0.36 -3.50 -15.41
C ALA A 35 1.05 -4.10 -15.48
N ASP A 36 2.01 -3.34 -16.01
CA ASP A 36 3.43 -3.59 -15.80
C ASP A 36 3.82 -3.14 -14.37
N ILE A 37 4.75 -3.83 -13.73
CA ILE A 37 5.05 -3.63 -12.31
C ILE A 37 6.48 -3.15 -12.07
N VAL A 38 6.60 -2.10 -11.26
CA VAL A 38 7.86 -1.67 -10.64
C VAL A 38 7.79 -2.04 -9.17
N GLY A 39 8.52 -3.08 -8.79
CA GLY A 39 8.63 -3.52 -7.41
C GLY A 39 9.73 -2.79 -6.68
N VAL A 40 9.44 -2.18 -5.53
CA VAL A 40 10.40 -1.46 -4.71
C VAL A 40 10.47 -2.10 -3.33
N ASP A 41 11.64 -2.56 -2.92
CA ASP A 41 11.83 -3.11 -1.57
C ASP A 41 13.23 -2.82 -1.05
N LYS A 42 13.44 -3.03 0.26
CA LYS A 42 14.75 -2.89 0.90
C LYS A 42 15.76 -3.89 0.36
N ASP A 43 15.31 -5.12 0.14
CA ASP A 43 16.06 -6.15 -0.59
C ASP A 43 15.57 -6.18 -2.04
N LEU A 44 16.39 -6.68 -2.95
CA LEU A 44 15.99 -6.75 -4.35
C LEU A 44 14.75 -7.66 -4.49
N PRO A 45 13.63 -7.16 -5.05
CA PRO A 45 12.42 -7.95 -5.21
C PRO A 45 12.65 -9.20 -6.07
N GLN A 46 12.13 -10.34 -5.62
CA GLN A 46 12.33 -11.65 -6.27
C GLN A 46 11.04 -12.23 -6.86
N ASN A 47 9.97 -11.46 -6.94
CA ASN A 47 8.68 -11.89 -7.49
C ASN A 47 8.55 -11.65 -9.01
N GLN A 48 9.67 -11.41 -9.70
CA GLN A 48 9.73 -11.18 -11.15
C GLN A 48 9.04 -12.31 -11.93
N GLU A 49 9.40 -13.57 -11.68
CA GLU A 49 8.84 -14.72 -12.40
C GLU A 49 7.31 -14.80 -12.27
N ARG A 50 6.77 -14.46 -11.11
CA ARG A 50 5.33 -14.48 -10.86
C ARG A 50 4.59 -13.38 -11.63
N ILE A 51 5.21 -12.22 -11.81
CA ILE A 51 4.66 -11.10 -12.59
C ILE A 51 4.78 -11.41 -14.09
N GLU A 52 5.93 -11.90 -14.54
CA GLU A 52 6.17 -12.23 -15.95
C GLU A 52 5.31 -13.40 -16.43
N ALA A 53 4.96 -14.34 -15.54
CA ALA A 53 3.99 -15.39 -15.82
C ALA A 53 2.58 -14.86 -16.16
N GLN A 54 2.25 -13.63 -15.75
CA GLN A 54 1.03 -12.92 -16.15
C GLN A 54 1.18 -12.18 -17.49
N GLY A 55 2.31 -12.34 -18.19
CA GLY A 55 2.62 -11.66 -19.45
C GLY A 55 2.90 -10.16 -19.25
N ARG A 56 3.32 -9.74 -18.06
CA ARG A 56 3.65 -8.34 -17.73
C ARG A 56 5.14 -8.16 -17.54
N ARG A 57 5.61 -6.92 -17.80
CA ARG A 57 7.01 -6.56 -17.55
C ARG A 57 7.20 -6.26 -16.06
N PHE A 58 8.38 -6.58 -15.55
CA PHE A 58 8.76 -6.31 -14.17
C PHE A 58 10.08 -5.54 -14.10
N LEU A 59 10.17 -4.57 -13.19
CA LEU A 59 11.40 -3.91 -12.79
C LEU A 59 11.55 -3.96 -11.27
N GLY A 60 12.53 -4.69 -10.75
CA GLY A 60 12.89 -4.67 -9.34
C GLY A 60 13.82 -3.51 -9.01
N ILE A 61 13.51 -2.73 -8.01
CA ILE A 61 14.35 -1.65 -7.49
C ILE A 61 14.63 -1.90 -6.00
N GLN A 62 15.90 -2.11 -5.67
CA GLN A 62 16.32 -2.14 -4.28
C GLN A 62 16.42 -0.71 -3.74
N ALA A 63 15.66 -0.41 -2.67
CA ALA A 63 15.65 0.91 -2.04
C ALA A 63 15.20 0.85 -0.58
N ASP A 64 16.00 1.43 0.32
CA ASP A 64 15.62 1.57 1.73
C ASP A 64 14.84 2.88 1.94
N LEU A 65 13.54 2.73 2.19
CA LEU A 65 12.62 3.83 2.44
C LEU A 65 12.67 4.37 3.90
N SER A 66 13.64 3.96 4.71
CA SER A 66 13.92 4.63 5.99
C SER A 66 14.50 6.04 5.79
N SER A 67 14.94 6.37 4.56
CA SER A 67 15.39 7.70 4.15
C SER A 67 14.72 8.16 2.86
N LEU A 68 14.75 9.47 2.61
CA LEU A 68 14.17 10.07 1.40
C LEU A 68 15.07 9.96 0.17
N LYS A 69 16.35 9.61 0.36
CA LYS A 69 17.38 9.61 -0.71
C LYS A 69 16.99 8.84 -1.98
N PRO A 70 16.35 7.64 -1.91
CA PRO A 70 16.08 6.87 -3.12
C PRO A 70 14.85 7.35 -3.91
N ILE A 71 14.00 8.23 -3.34
CA ILE A 71 12.64 8.50 -3.86
C ILE A 71 12.65 9.01 -5.30
N GLU A 72 13.41 10.05 -5.59
CA GLU A 72 13.50 10.59 -6.95
C GLU A 72 14.06 9.55 -7.94
N GLY A 73 15.06 8.77 -7.50
CA GLY A 73 15.64 7.70 -8.31
C GLY A 73 14.67 6.56 -8.63
N ILE A 74 13.71 6.27 -7.75
CA ILE A 74 12.66 5.28 -8.01
C ILE A 74 11.79 5.72 -9.19
N ILE A 75 11.30 6.97 -9.16
CA ILE A 75 10.45 7.52 -10.23
C ILE A 75 11.23 7.57 -11.55
N GLN A 76 12.46 8.09 -11.52
CA GLN A 76 13.30 8.19 -12.72
C GLN A 76 13.57 6.83 -13.36
N LYS A 77 13.92 5.80 -12.58
CA LYS A 77 14.13 4.44 -13.09
C LYS A 77 12.87 3.82 -13.68
N ALA A 78 11.71 4.02 -13.02
CA ALA A 78 10.44 3.56 -13.55
C ALA A 78 10.10 4.21 -14.90
N VAL A 79 10.25 5.54 -15.01
CA VAL A 79 10.00 6.27 -16.25
C VAL A 79 11.00 5.89 -17.33
N ALA A 80 12.28 5.71 -17.00
CA ALA A 80 13.30 5.27 -17.96
C ALA A 80 13.01 3.88 -18.55
N ALA A 81 12.48 2.96 -17.74
CA ALA A 81 12.17 1.58 -18.16
C ALA A 81 10.86 1.44 -18.94
N PHE A 82 9.83 2.22 -18.57
CA PHE A 82 8.47 2.04 -19.08
C PHE A 82 7.91 3.26 -19.83
N GLY A 83 8.61 4.40 -19.82
CA GLY A 83 8.19 5.65 -20.44
C GLY A 83 7.16 6.44 -19.64
N ARG A 84 6.57 5.86 -18.61
CA ARG A 84 5.50 6.45 -17.77
C ARG A 84 5.38 5.77 -16.43
N ILE A 85 4.60 6.37 -15.54
CA ILE A 85 3.98 5.74 -14.39
C ILE A 85 2.50 6.15 -14.31
N ASP A 86 1.63 5.27 -13.81
CA ASP A 86 0.18 5.53 -13.71
C ASP A 86 -0.37 5.29 -12.32
N ILE A 87 0.24 4.37 -11.58
CA ILE A 87 -0.26 3.88 -10.30
C ILE A 87 0.91 3.87 -9.30
N LEU A 88 0.66 4.37 -8.09
CA LEU A 88 1.55 4.20 -6.94
C LEU A 88 0.82 3.50 -5.81
N VAL A 89 1.34 2.35 -5.36
CA VAL A 89 0.87 1.65 -4.16
C VAL A 89 1.91 1.80 -3.07
N ASN A 90 1.62 2.63 -2.08
CA ASN A 90 2.44 2.82 -0.89
C ASN A 90 2.10 1.77 0.17
N ASN A 91 2.74 0.60 0.06
CA ASN A 91 2.52 -0.52 0.97
C ASN A 91 3.69 -0.73 1.95
N ALA A 92 4.91 -0.34 1.61
CA ALA A 92 6.06 -0.48 2.51
C ALA A 92 5.75 0.06 3.90
N GLY A 93 6.05 -0.72 4.93
CA GLY A 93 5.79 -0.33 6.29
C GLY A 93 6.40 -1.29 7.30
N ILE A 94 6.75 -0.75 8.45
CA ILE A 94 7.31 -1.48 9.58
C ILE A 94 6.47 -1.27 10.83
N ILE A 95 6.64 -2.16 11.79
CA ILE A 95 6.02 -2.08 13.10
C ILE A 95 7.07 -2.28 14.20
N ARG A 96 6.96 -1.49 15.27
CA ARG A 96 7.73 -1.64 16.51
C ARG A 96 6.76 -1.85 17.65
N ARG A 97 7.09 -2.76 18.57
CA ARG A 97 6.18 -3.14 19.66
C ARG A 97 6.83 -2.93 21.00
N ASN A 98 6.25 -2.05 21.80
CA ASN A 98 6.58 -1.86 23.22
C ASN A 98 5.42 -1.15 23.91
N LYS A 99 5.40 -1.17 25.26
CA LYS A 99 4.46 -0.37 26.04
C LYS A 99 4.65 1.11 25.76
N ALA A 100 3.59 1.88 25.72
CA ALA A 100 3.68 3.31 25.43
C ALA A 100 4.54 4.07 26.46
N LEU A 101 4.56 3.64 27.71
CA LEU A 101 5.41 4.24 28.76
C LEU A 101 6.92 3.99 28.56
N ASP A 102 7.28 2.95 27.81
CA ASP A 102 8.67 2.52 27.62
C ASP A 102 9.08 2.60 26.13
N PHE A 103 8.29 3.30 25.30
CA PHE A 103 8.52 3.36 23.86
C PHE A 103 9.68 4.30 23.55
N SER A 104 10.68 3.81 22.79
CA SER A 104 11.87 4.59 22.48
C SER A 104 11.62 5.61 21.36
N GLU A 105 12.31 6.76 21.41
CA GLU A 105 12.34 7.75 20.34
C GLU A 105 12.80 7.12 19.01
N LYS A 106 13.85 6.28 19.08
CA LYS A 106 14.34 5.56 17.90
C LYS A 106 13.27 4.71 17.22
N ASP A 107 12.50 3.93 17.97
CA ASP A 107 11.42 3.09 17.41
C ASP A 107 10.26 3.93 16.88
N TRP A 108 10.02 5.09 17.49
CA TRP A 108 9.06 6.07 17.00
C TRP A 108 9.49 6.61 15.65
N ASP A 109 10.70 7.13 15.54
CA ASP A 109 11.23 7.73 14.32
C ASP A 109 11.39 6.70 13.19
N ASP A 110 11.88 5.50 13.47
CA ASP A 110 11.99 4.42 12.49
C ASP A 110 10.64 4.18 11.80
N VAL A 111 9.55 4.07 12.57
CA VAL A 111 8.22 3.81 12.03
C VAL A 111 7.66 5.02 11.28
N LEU A 112 7.77 6.22 11.82
CA LEU A 112 7.26 7.44 11.16
C LEU A 112 8.03 7.73 9.87
N ASN A 113 9.33 7.51 9.84
CA ASN A 113 10.15 7.72 8.65
C ASN A 113 9.70 6.81 7.50
N VAL A 114 9.49 5.51 7.74
CA VAL A 114 9.07 4.57 6.70
C VAL A 114 7.59 4.73 6.37
N ASN A 115 6.71 4.66 7.39
CA ASN A 115 5.28 4.50 7.16
C ASN A 115 4.56 5.79 6.76
N LEU A 116 5.10 6.97 7.10
CA LEU A 116 4.43 8.24 6.90
C LEU A 116 5.26 9.23 6.08
N LYS A 117 6.50 9.50 6.51
CA LYS A 117 7.34 10.51 5.84
C LYS A 117 7.70 10.08 4.42
N SER A 118 8.24 8.88 4.23
CA SER A 118 8.60 8.38 2.90
C SER A 118 7.37 8.20 2.01
N LEU A 119 6.25 7.74 2.57
CA LEU A 119 4.97 7.66 1.85
C LEU A 119 4.57 9.04 1.28
N PHE A 120 4.62 10.10 2.10
CA PHE A 120 4.26 11.45 1.63
C PHE A 120 5.15 11.89 0.47
N PHE A 121 6.47 11.75 0.59
CA PHE A 121 7.40 12.18 -0.44
C PHE A 121 7.34 11.30 -1.71
N LEU A 122 7.01 10.01 -1.60
CA LEU A 122 6.70 9.17 -2.75
C LEU A 122 5.41 9.64 -3.45
N CYS A 123 4.36 9.94 -2.69
CA CYS A 123 3.15 10.54 -3.26
C CYS A 123 3.48 11.83 -4.02
N GLN A 124 4.29 12.71 -3.42
CA GLN A 124 4.68 13.98 -4.04
C GLN A 124 5.48 13.77 -5.34
N ALA A 125 6.47 12.89 -5.32
CA ALA A 125 7.29 12.60 -6.49
C ALA A 125 6.46 11.97 -7.63
N ALA A 126 5.57 11.02 -7.30
CA ALA A 126 4.65 10.43 -8.29
C ALA A 126 3.67 11.46 -8.83
N ALA A 127 3.09 12.32 -7.98
CA ALA A 127 2.16 13.35 -8.41
C ALA A 127 2.81 14.35 -9.35
N ARG A 128 4.05 14.79 -9.07
CA ARG A 128 4.82 15.64 -10.02
C ARG A 128 4.98 14.97 -11.36
N GLN A 129 5.27 13.66 -11.39
CA GLN A 129 5.40 12.92 -12.63
C GLN A 129 4.04 12.80 -13.35
N PHE A 130 2.94 12.52 -12.65
CA PHE A 130 1.59 12.48 -13.25
C PHE A 130 1.18 13.81 -13.87
N VAL A 131 1.47 14.92 -13.19
CA VAL A 131 1.22 16.28 -13.72
C VAL A 131 2.07 16.53 -14.95
N SER A 132 3.37 16.20 -14.92
CA SER A 132 4.28 16.35 -16.06
C SER A 132 3.86 15.51 -17.28
N GLN A 133 3.32 14.32 -17.06
CA GLN A 133 2.78 13.46 -18.13
C GLN A 133 1.46 13.98 -18.71
N GLY A 134 0.71 14.80 -17.97
CA GLY A 134 -0.61 15.28 -18.35
C GLY A 134 -1.72 14.21 -18.37
N THR A 135 -1.47 13.03 -17.78
CA THR A 135 -2.40 11.89 -17.82
C THR A 135 -3.15 11.67 -16.51
N GLY A 136 -2.81 12.41 -15.45
CA GLY A 136 -3.25 12.08 -14.10
C GLY A 136 -2.65 10.77 -13.59
N GLY A 137 -3.21 10.21 -12.51
CA GLY A 137 -2.72 8.97 -11.92
C GLY A 137 -3.53 8.48 -10.72
N LYS A 138 -3.17 7.32 -10.19
CA LYS A 138 -3.80 6.69 -9.03
C LYS A 138 -2.79 6.47 -7.93
N ILE A 139 -3.10 6.93 -6.73
CA ILE A 139 -2.30 6.69 -5.52
C ILE A 139 -3.14 5.90 -4.54
N ILE A 140 -2.60 4.75 -4.12
CA ILE A 140 -3.23 3.85 -3.16
C ILE A 140 -2.30 3.73 -1.96
N ASN A 141 -2.71 4.29 -0.83
CA ASN A 141 -1.97 4.23 0.42
C ASN A 141 -2.47 3.06 1.26
N ILE A 142 -1.56 2.28 1.86
CA ILE A 142 -1.97 1.24 2.78
C ILE A 142 -2.05 1.81 4.20
N ALA A 143 -3.27 2.07 4.62
CA ALA A 143 -3.66 2.45 5.96
C ALA A 143 -3.70 1.21 6.90
N SER A 144 -4.59 1.19 7.86
CA SER A 144 -4.83 0.08 8.78
C SER A 144 -6.18 0.24 9.47
N LEU A 145 -6.70 -0.80 10.08
CA LEU A 145 -7.76 -0.70 11.12
C LEU A 145 -7.40 0.34 12.19
N LEU A 146 -6.11 0.47 12.50
CA LEU A 146 -5.60 1.44 13.50
C LEU A 146 -5.66 2.90 13.04
N SER A 147 -6.08 3.15 11.81
CA SER A 147 -6.47 4.48 11.37
C SER A 147 -7.86 4.89 11.89
N PHE A 148 -8.68 3.92 12.33
CA PHE A 148 -10.05 4.13 12.80
C PHE A 148 -10.20 3.84 14.29
N GLN A 149 -9.34 3.00 14.85
CA GLN A 149 -9.41 2.57 16.26
C GLN A 149 -8.04 2.56 16.92
N GLY A 150 -8.00 2.49 18.24
CA GLY A 150 -6.78 2.30 19.01
C GLY A 150 -6.24 0.86 18.91
N GLY A 151 -4.96 0.72 19.24
CA GLY A 151 -4.28 -0.57 19.43
C GLY A 151 -3.44 -0.52 20.71
N ILE A 152 -2.82 -1.62 21.05
CA ILE A 152 -1.90 -1.72 22.20
C ILE A 152 -0.49 -2.06 21.71
N LEU A 153 0.52 -1.59 22.43
CA LEU A 153 1.96 -1.87 22.20
C LEU A 153 2.55 -1.31 20.90
N ILE A 154 1.82 -0.50 20.14
CA ILE A 154 2.22 -0.03 18.81
C ILE A 154 1.93 1.47 18.61
N PRO A 155 2.38 2.37 19.49
CA PRO A 155 2.01 3.79 19.45
C PRO A 155 2.41 4.48 18.15
N SER A 156 3.65 4.32 17.69
CA SER A 156 4.14 4.93 16.43
C SER A 156 3.43 4.37 15.19
N TYR A 157 3.12 3.08 15.18
CA TYR A 157 2.38 2.48 14.07
C TYR A 157 0.95 3.06 13.99
N THR A 158 0.24 3.15 15.12
CA THR A 158 -1.08 3.76 15.18
C THR A 158 -1.05 5.21 14.70
N ALA A 159 -0.10 6.01 15.20
CA ALA A 159 0.08 7.39 14.78
C ALA A 159 0.36 7.50 13.27
N SER A 160 1.27 6.66 12.74
CA SER A 160 1.60 6.66 11.31
C SER A 160 0.39 6.32 10.43
N LYS A 161 -0.39 5.29 10.80
CA LYS A 161 -1.53 4.85 9.97
C LYS A 161 -2.73 5.81 10.08
N SER A 162 -2.90 6.49 11.21
CA SER A 162 -3.84 7.62 11.32
C SER A 162 -3.40 8.80 10.46
N GLY A 163 -2.10 9.12 10.47
CA GLY A 163 -1.51 10.14 9.59
C GLY A 163 -1.68 9.83 8.10
N VAL A 164 -1.51 8.57 7.69
CA VAL A 164 -1.74 8.11 6.30
C VAL A 164 -3.19 8.40 5.87
N MET A 165 -4.18 8.12 6.73
CA MET A 165 -5.57 8.41 6.43
C MET A 165 -5.81 9.93 6.28
N GLY A 166 -5.21 10.75 7.15
CA GLY A 166 -5.28 12.20 7.07
C GLY A 166 -4.65 12.74 5.77
N LEU A 167 -3.43 12.29 5.45
CA LEU A 167 -2.74 12.67 4.21
C LEU A 167 -3.51 12.22 2.96
N THR A 168 -4.12 11.05 2.97
CA THR A 168 -4.94 10.57 1.85
C THR A 168 -6.06 11.56 1.52
N ARG A 169 -6.75 12.11 2.54
CA ARG A 169 -7.80 13.11 2.36
C ARG A 169 -7.26 14.43 1.84
N LEU A 170 -6.17 14.93 2.46
CA LEU A 170 -5.53 16.19 2.06
C LEU A 170 -5.12 16.14 0.58
N LEU A 171 -4.32 15.12 0.22
CA LEU A 171 -3.76 14.98 -1.11
C LEU A 171 -4.84 14.76 -2.19
N ALA A 172 -5.92 14.07 -1.84
CA ALA A 172 -7.08 13.92 -2.72
C ALA A 172 -7.73 15.26 -3.03
N CYS A 173 -7.91 16.14 -2.03
CA CYS A 173 -8.49 17.47 -2.24
C CYS A 173 -7.59 18.36 -3.10
N GLU A 174 -6.28 18.35 -2.85
CA GLU A 174 -5.35 19.20 -3.57
C GLU A 174 -5.10 18.76 -5.01
N TRP A 175 -5.11 17.44 -5.27
CA TRP A 175 -4.65 16.89 -6.55
C TRP A 175 -5.79 16.41 -7.46
N ALA A 176 -7.04 16.42 -7.01
CA ALA A 176 -8.19 16.10 -7.86
C ALA A 176 -8.28 16.95 -9.15
N PRO A 177 -7.97 18.27 -9.14
CA PRO A 177 -7.95 19.08 -10.38
C PRO A 177 -6.93 18.60 -11.42
N HIS A 178 -5.92 17.82 -11.01
CA HIS A 178 -4.91 17.23 -11.88
C HIS A 178 -5.27 15.80 -12.35
N ASN A 179 -6.50 15.34 -12.15
CA ASN A 179 -6.94 13.96 -12.41
C ASN A 179 -6.13 12.90 -11.62
N ILE A 180 -5.68 13.25 -10.43
CA ILE A 180 -4.99 12.31 -9.53
C ILE A 180 -5.97 11.87 -8.46
N ASN A 181 -6.31 10.57 -8.46
CA ASN A 181 -7.10 9.97 -7.40
C ASN A 181 -6.16 9.48 -6.28
N VAL A 182 -6.39 9.94 -5.07
CA VAL A 182 -5.66 9.46 -3.88
C VAL A 182 -6.66 8.80 -2.94
N ASN A 183 -6.50 7.49 -2.72
CA ASN A 183 -7.33 6.70 -1.83
C ASN A 183 -6.45 5.79 -0.95
N ALA A 184 -7.05 5.14 0.02
CA ALA A 184 -6.35 4.19 0.86
C ALA A 184 -7.11 2.86 0.98
N ILE A 185 -6.38 1.78 1.26
CA ILE A 185 -6.92 0.51 1.73
C ILE A 185 -6.54 0.38 3.21
N ALA A 186 -7.49 -0.02 4.04
CA ALA A 186 -7.27 -0.39 5.43
C ALA A 186 -7.45 -1.91 5.59
N PRO A 187 -6.36 -2.69 5.55
CA PRO A 187 -6.44 -4.12 5.77
C PRO A 187 -6.85 -4.44 7.21
N GLY A 188 -7.61 -5.52 7.36
CA GLY A 188 -7.88 -6.18 8.63
C GLY A 188 -6.69 -6.99 9.15
N TYR A 189 -6.97 -8.00 9.94
CA TYR A 189 -5.98 -8.97 10.40
C TYR A 189 -5.65 -9.95 9.25
N MET A 190 -4.50 -9.72 8.62
CA MET A 190 -4.02 -10.46 7.45
C MET A 190 -2.93 -11.45 7.83
N ALA A 191 -2.94 -12.63 7.23
CA ALA A 191 -1.94 -13.68 7.44
C ALA A 191 -0.63 -13.35 6.71
N THR A 192 0.24 -12.57 7.35
CA THR A 192 1.54 -12.15 6.83
C THR A 192 2.64 -12.43 7.85
N GLN A 193 3.90 -12.20 7.50
CA GLN A 193 5.03 -12.29 8.44
C GLN A 193 4.87 -11.33 9.63
N ASN A 194 4.34 -10.13 9.42
CA ASN A 194 4.12 -9.13 10.48
C ASN A 194 3.13 -9.60 11.56
N THR A 195 2.22 -10.49 11.22
CA THR A 195 1.21 -11.05 12.14
C THR A 195 1.56 -12.44 12.64
N GLN A 196 2.65 -13.04 12.15
CA GLN A 196 3.07 -14.39 12.54
C GLN A 196 3.17 -14.56 14.06
N PRO A 197 3.81 -13.64 14.84
CA PRO A 197 3.88 -13.79 16.30
C PRO A 197 2.51 -13.82 17.01
N ILE A 198 1.50 -13.18 16.41
CA ILE A 198 0.14 -13.18 16.96
C ILE A 198 -0.58 -14.48 16.58
N ARG A 199 -0.33 -14.99 15.37
CA ARG A 199 -0.92 -16.24 14.89
C ARG A 199 -0.38 -17.46 15.63
N ASP A 200 0.89 -17.40 16.05
CA ASP A 200 1.58 -18.45 16.80
C ASP A 200 1.18 -18.46 18.30
N ASP A 201 0.55 -17.39 18.80
CA ASP A 201 -0.05 -17.34 20.12
C ASP A 201 -1.48 -17.87 20.06
N PRO A 202 -1.76 -19.10 20.58
CA PRO A 202 -3.07 -19.73 20.44
C PRO A 202 -4.18 -18.96 21.16
N VAL A 203 -3.86 -18.30 22.27
CA VAL A 203 -4.84 -17.52 23.04
C VAL A 203 -5.20 -16.25 22.27
N ARG A 204 -4.19 -15.52 21.84
CA ARG A 204 -4.38 -14.26 21.11
C ARG A 204 -5.01 -14.48 19.75
N SER A 205 -4.56 -15.51 19.02
CA SER A 205 -5.13 -15.88 17.72
C SER A 205 -6.61 -16.21 17.83
N LYS A 206 -6.99 -17.02 18.84
CA LYS A 206 -8.41 -17.37 19.09
C LYS A 206 -9.26 -16.13 19.38
N GLN A 207 -8.79 -15.24 20.28
CA GLN A 207 -9.52 -14.01 20.62
C GLN A 207 -9.76 -13.11 19.39
N LEU A 208 -8.78 -13.01 18.49
CA LEU A 208 -8.93 -12.23 17.27
C LEU A 208 -9.90 -12.90 16.30
N MET A 209 -9.77 -14.21 16.09
CA MET A 209 -10.65 -14.98 15.20
C MET A 209 -12.13 -14.88 15.63
N GLU A 210 -12.42 -14.96 16.93
CA GLU A 210 -13.77 -14.82 17.45
C GLU A 210 -14.36 -13.41 17.22
N ARG A 211 -13.50 -12.41 17.05
CA ARG A 211 -13.91 -11.03 16.76
C ARG A 211 -14.06 -10.73 15.27
N ILE A 212 -13.41 -11.46 14.39
CA ILE A 212 -13.53 -11.27 12.93
C ILE A 212 -14.84 -11.91 12.46
N PRO A 213 -15.84 -11.14 11.98
CA PRO A 213 -17.11 -11.73 11.53
C PRO A 213 -16.97 -12.79 10.43
N ALA A 214 -16.00 -12.60 9.51
CA ALA A 214 -15.72 -13.57 8.46
C ALA A 214 -15.11 -14.89 8.97
N GLY A 215 -14.75 -15.00 10.25
CA GLY A 215 -14.27 -16.22 10.88
C GLY A 215 -12.91 -16.72 10.41
N ARG A 216 -12.12 -15.89 9.73
CA ARG A 216 -10.78 -16.22 9.22
C ARG A 216 -9.84 -15.02 9.18
N TRP A 217 -8.57 -15.30 9.20
CA TRP A 217 -7.55 -14.33 8.79
C TRP A 217 -7.72 -13.97 7.30
N GLY A 218 -7.53 -12.70 6.98
CA GLY A 218 -7.44 -12.29 5.58
C GLY A 218 -6.13 -12.81 4.96
N MET A 219 -6.15 -13.03 3.66
CA MET A 219 -4.98 -13.42 2.86
C MET A 219 -4.56 -12.24 1.97
N PRO A 220 -3.30 -12.17 1.51
CA PRO A 220 -2.86 -11.12 0.57
C PRO A 220 -3.78 -10.98 -0.65
N GLU A 221 -4.32 -12.08 -1.14
CA GLU A 221 -5.24 -12.15 -2.28
C GLU A 221 -6.57 -11.42 -2.01
N ASP A 222 -7.01 -11.32 -0.77
CA ASP A 222 -8.25 -10.60 -0.40
C ASP A 222 -8.13 -9.08 -0.70
N LEU A 223 -6.90 -8.54 -0.87
CA LEU A 223 -6.69 -7.14 -1.21
C LEU A 223 -6.62 -6.87 -2.72
N GLN A 224 -6.43 -7.90 -3.55
CA GLN A 224 -6.24 -7.74 -5.00
C GLN A 224 -7.39 -6.98 -5.65
N GLY A 225 -8.63 -7.40 -5.39
CA GLY A 225 -9.81 -6.75 -5.94
C GLY A 225 -9.93 -5.27 -5.58
N ALA A 226 -9.64 -4.92 -4.32
CA ALA A 226 -9.64 -3.54 -3.86
C ALA A 226 -8.51 -2.72 -4.53
N ALA A 227 -7.32 -3.29 -4.66
CA ALA A 227 -6.19 -2.64 -5.32
C ALA A 227 -6.48 -2.38 -6.81
N VAL A 228 -6.99 -3.37 -7.54
CA VAL A 228 -7.38 -3.22 -8.95
C VAL A 228 -8.50 -2.19 -9.12
N PHE A 229 -9.53 -2.23 -8.27
CA PHE A 229 -10.61 -1.23 -8.29
C PHE A 229 -10.06 0.19 -8.13
N LEU A 230 -9.25 0.44 -7.11
CA LEU A 230 -8.70 1.77 -6.83
C LEU A 230 -7.65 2.22 -7.87
N ALA A 231 -6.97 1.30 -8.53
CA ALA A 231 -6.01 1.56 -9.59
C ALA A 231 -6.65 1.87 -10.95
N SER A 232 -7.91 1.54 -11.12
CA SER A 232 -8.60 1.52 -12.41
C SER A 232 -9.56 2.71 -12.62
N ASP A 233 -10.13 2.82 -13.82
CA ASP A 233 -11.15 3.81 -14.14
C ASP A 233 -12.50 3.51 -13.48
N ALA A 234 -12.68 2.33 -12.88
CA ALA A 234 -13.87 1.99 -12.10
C ALA A 234 -14.02 2.87 -10.85
N SER A 235 -12.90 3.43 -10.34
CA SER A 235 -12.86 4.33 -9.19
C SER A 235 -12.60 5.81 -9.53
N CYS A 236 -12.80 6.24 -10.78
CA CYS A 236 -12.41 7.59 -11.24
C CYS A 236 -13.08 8.75 -10.47
N TYR A 237 -14.24 8.52 -9.85
CA TYR A 237 -14.93 9.53 -9.03
C TYR A 237 -14.69 9.35 -7.52
N MET A 238 -13.77 8.47 -7.13
CA MET A 238 -13.45 8.18 -5.74
C MET A 238 -12.18 8.90 -5.33
N HIS A 239 -12.28 9.80 -4.33
CA HIS A 239 -11.18 10.61 -3.82
C HIS A 239 -11.21 10.66 -2.30
N GLY A 240 -10.06 10.47 -1.67
CA GLY A 240 -9.86 10.65 -0.23
C GLY A 240 -10.49 9.56 0.65
N TYR A 241 -10.98 8.47 0.06
CA TYR A 241 -11.63 7.41 0.80
C TYR A 241 -10.61 6.38 1.32
N THR A 242 -10.90 5.83 2.49
CA THR A 242 -10.17 4.69 3.06
C THR A 242 -11.08 3.47 3.08
N LEU A 243 -10.83 2.54 2.16
CA LEU A 243 -11.62 1.33 1.96
C LEU A 243 -11.15 0.24 2.95
N ALA A 244 -12.00 -0.14 3.89
CA ALA A 244 -11.72 -1.27 4.78
C ALA A 244 -11.90 -2.60 4.02
N VAL A 245 -10.89 -3.48 4.15
CA VAL A 245 -10.92 -4.88 3.70
C VAL A 245 -10.50 -5.74 4.88
N ASP A 246 -11.44 -6.05 5.77
CA ASP A 246 -11.16 -6.43 7.15
C ASP A 246 -11.98 -7.63 7.68
N GLY A 247 -12.72 -8.29 6.83
CA GLY A 247 -13.60 -9.39 7.23
C GLY A 247 -14.73 -8.97 8.18
N GLY A 248 -15.10 -7.68 8.16
CA GLY A 248 -16.18 -7.12 8.98
C GLY A 248 -15.73 -6.64 10.37
N TRP A 249 -14.44 -6.57 10.63
CA TRP A 249 -13.88 -6.15 11.93
C TRP A 249 -14.40 -4.79 12.41
N LEU A 250 -14.45 -3.79 11.51
CA LEU A 250 -14.91 -2.44 11.83
C LEU A 250 -16.44 -2.29 11.84
N ALA A 251 -17.17 -3.30 11.42
CA ALA A 251 -18.63 -3.25 11.38
C ALA A 251 -19.28 -3.54 12.76
N ARG A 252 -18.51 -3.98 13.76
CA ARG A 252 -18.98 -4.25 15.12
C ARG A 252 -17.99 -3.83 16.20
#